data_6fbfd4cb62ea2e76d204cee2d524497e
#
_entry.id   6fbfd4cb62ea2e76d204cee2d524497e
#
_cell.length_a   1.000
_cell.length_b   1.000
_cell.length_c   1.000
_cell.angle_alpha   90.00
_cell.angle_beta   90.00
_cell.angle_gamma   90.00
#
_symmetry.space_group_name_H-M   'P 1'
#
loop_
_entity.id
_entity.type
_entity.pdbx_description
1 polymer ?
#
loop_
_entity_poly.entity_id
_entity_poly.type
_entity_poly.pdbx_seq_one_letter_code
_entity_poly.pdbx_strand_id
1 'polypeptide(L)'
;MIKELRISTFIVVFSLLAVLSVWAQKKNTFAPVNTAVPSLSIAPDARGGGMGDNGASTTPDINSQYWNPAKYAFMYSKAGVSLSYTPWLRKLVNDVALANLSGYYKIGDSDLQAVGASLRYFSLGDVPYNPITGESTGNYSVSPYEMAFDVSYSRKLSESFSMAVAMRYIRSDMGTDPADESRVPGNAFAADIAGYLEKYVILGNSECLWSFGFNVSNIGTKISYDGGEHNEFIPTTLRLGTGLLYPIDDYNRIGLYLDLSKYLVPSLPYLQEGYTDEEKAEYDKKKEEYNNVSGISGIFKSFGDSPDGFK
;
A
#
# COMPACT_ATOMS: atom_id res chain seq x y z
N MET A 1 -3.43 43.64 -9.56
CA MET A 1 -2.27 43.46 -8.70
C MET A 1 -2.35 42.15 -7.88
N ILE A 2 -3.42 41.84 -7.13
CA ILE A 2 -3.52 40.60 -6.32
C ILE A 2 -3.70 39.35 -7.19
N LYS A 3 -4.35 39.41 -8.36
CA LYS A 3 -4.51 38.30 -9.28
C LYS A 3 -3.20 37.88 -9.96
N GLU A 4 -2.41 38.85 -10.34
CA GLU A 4 -1.08 38.64 -10.96
C GLU A 4 -0.07 38.03 -9.97
N LEU A 5 -0.14 38.47 -8.69
CA LEU A 5 0.72 37.95 -7.64
C LEU A 5 0.44 36.47 -7.35
N ARG A 6 -0.85 36.02 -7.44
CA ARG A 6 -1.25 34.61 -7.21
C ARG A 6 -0.82 33.68 -8.33
N ILE A 7 -0.89 34.14 -9.59
CA ILE A 7 -0.42 33.36 -10.75
C ILE A 7 1.09 33.25 -10.71
N SER A 8 1.80 34.32 -10.37
CA SER A 8 3.26 34.32 -10.21
C SER A 8 3.71 33.37 -9.10
N THR A 9 3.01 33.32 -7.95
CA THR A 9 3.32 32.40 -6.85
C THR A 9 3.09 30.94 -7.26
N PHE A 10 2.03 30.66 -8.03
CA PHE A 10 1.74 29.30 -8.53
C PHE A 10 2.80 28.82 -9.54
N ILE A 11 3.25 29.69 -10.42
CA ILE A 11 4.32 29.40 -11.40
C ILE A 11 5.65 29.18 -10.69
N VAL A 12 5.97 29.96 -9.65
CA VAL A 12 7.20 29.79 -8.86
C VAL A 12 7.19 28.47 -8.08
N VAL A 13 6.07 28.10 -7.47
CA VAL A 13 5.94 26.80 -6.78
C VAL A 13 6.05 25.64 -7.76
N PHE A 14 5.42 25.74 -8.93
CA PHE A 14 5.50 24.71 -9.97
C PHE A 14 6.90 24.61 -10.60
N SER A 15 7.60 25.71 -10.78
CA SER A 15 8.99 25.72 -11.26
C SER A 15 9.98 25.22 -10.21
N LEU A 16 9.74 25.44 -8.91
CA LEU A 16 10.54 24.85 -7.84
C LEU A 16 10.39 23.32 -7.79
N LEU A 17 9.18 22.78 -8.03
CA LEU A 17 8.94 21.34 -8.13
C LEU A 17 9.63 20.73 -9.35
N ALA A 18 9.73 21.46 -10.46
CA ALA A 18 10.44 21.00 -11.66
C ALA A 18 11.97 20.98 -11.50
N VAL A 19 12.52 21.89 -10.70
CA VAL A 19 13.97 21.93 -10.43
C VAL A 19 14.45 20.78 -9.54
N LEU A 20 13.58 20.24 -8.69
CA LEU A 20 13.90 19.08 -7.85
C LEU A 20 14.15 17.79 -8.68
N SER A 21 13.69 17.75 -9.93
CA SER A 21 13.88 16.59 -10.82
C SER A 21 15.24 16.51 -11.49
N VAL A 22 16.04 17.58 -11.47
CA VAL A 22 17.30 17.67 -12.24
C VAL A 22 18.52 17.14 -11.46
N TRP A 23 18.41 16.96 -10.16
CA TRP A 23 19.52 16.50 -9.31
C TRP A 23 19.62 14.97 -9.16
N ALA A 24 18.75 14.21 -9.83
CA ALA A 24 18.64 12.74 -9.71
C ALA A 24 19.59 11.94 -10.60
N GLN A 25 20.62 12.55 -11.22
CA GLN A 25 21.58 11.83 -12.05
C GLN A 25 22.95 11.70 -11.37
N LYS A 26 23.04 10.88 -10.33
CA LYS A 26 24.33 10.35 -9.87
C LYS A 26 24.23 8.83 -9.74
N LYS A 27 25.17 8.18 -10.45
CA LYS A 27 25.58 6.77 -10.42
C LYS A 27 24.53 5.82 -9.81
N ASN A 28 23.82 5.13 -10.70
CA ASN A 28 22.75 4.17 -10.37
C ASN A 28 23.28 3.01 -9.52
N THR A 29 23.30 3.18 -8.22
CA THR A 29 23.26 2.04 -7.32
C THR A 29 21.79 1.63 -7.23
N PHE A 30 21.41 0.60 -7.98
CA PHE A 30 20.08 0.03 -7.89
C PHE A 30 19.92 -0.65 -6.52
N ALA A 31 19.11 -0.06 -5.66
CA ALA A 31 18.79 -0.60 -4.35
C ALA A 31 17.31 -1.01 -4.34
N PRO A 32 16.98 -2.24 -4.75
CA PRO A 32 15.60 -2.69 -4.83
C PRO A 32 14.99 -2.83 -3.43
N VAL A 33 13.75 -2.36 -3.30
CA VAL A 33 12.91 -2.72 -2.15
C VAL A 33 12.22 -4.03 -2.49
N ASN A 34 12.50 -5.08 -1.74
CA ASN A 34 11.83 -6.38 -1.89
C ASN A 34 10.88 -6.61 -0.72
N THR A 35 9.67 -7.05 -1.02
CA THR A 35 8.66 -7.37 -0.01
C THR A 35 7.93 -8.66 -0.37
N ALA A 36 7.63 -9.45 0.64
CA ALA A 36 6.68 -10.55 0.50
C ALA A 36 5.24 -10.03 0.37
N VAL A 37 4.32 -10.90 -0.02
CA VAL A 37 2.88 -10.65 -0.13
C VAL A 37 2.56 -9.41 -1.00
N PRO A 38 3.00 -9.40 -2.27
CA PRO A 38 2.84 -8.27 -3.17
C PRO A 38 1.37 -7.88 -3.42
N SER A 39 0.41 -8.80 -3.23
CA SER A 39 -1.03 -8.49 -3.36
C SER A 39 -1.49 -7.36 -2.44
N LEU A 40 -0.83 -7.15 -1.30
CA LEU A 40 -1.14 -6.05 -0.39
C LEU A 40 -0.89 -4.66 -1.00
N SER A 41 -0.13 -4.59 -2.08
CA SER A 41 0.16 -3.34 -2.81
C SER A 41 -0.75 -3.11 -4.03
N ILE A 42 -1.63 -4.08 -4.36
CA ILE A 42 -2.54 -3.98 -5.50
C ILE A 42 -3.82 -3.26 -5.08
N ALA A 43 -4.25 -2.25 -5.86
CA ALA A 43 -5.53 -1.58 -5.66
C ALA A 43 -6.70 -2.57 -5.75
N PRO A 44 -7.57 -2.66 -4.72
CA PRO A 44 -8.64 -3.66 -4.70
C PRO A 44 -9.87 -3.25 -5.48
N ASP A 45 -10.00 -2.00 -5.88
CA ASP A 45 -11.21 -1.43 -6.45
C ASP A 45 -10.95 -0.64 -7.74
N ALA A 46 -11.96 -0.63 -8.60
CA ALA A 46 -11.89 0.03 -9.91
C ALA A 46 -11.77 1.56 -9.82
N ARG A 47 -12.31 2.18 -8.75
CA ARG A 47 -12.22 3.64 -8.56
C ARG A 47 -10.80 4.04 -8.27
N GLY A 48 -10.17 3.45 -7.25
CA GLY A 48 -8.80 3.75 -6.88
C GLY A 48 -7.82 3.43 -8.00
N GLY A 49 -7.94 2.24 -8.63
CA GLY A 49 -7.12 1.87 -9.78
C GLY A 49 -7.32 2.79 -10.99
N GLY A 50 -8.56 3.19 -11.29
CA GLY A 50 -8.86 4.13 -12.37
C GLY A 50 -8.39 5.57 -12.13
N MET A 51 -8.13 5.93 -10.86
CA MET A 51 -7.57 7.23 -10.44
C MET A 51 -6.04 7.20 -10.28
N GLY A 52 -5.36 6.15 -10.79
CA GLY A 52 -3.91 6.01 -10.68
C GLY A 52 -3.44 5.67 -9.27
N ASP A 53 -4.15 4.78 -8.60
CA ASP A 53 -3.89 4.31 -7.24
C ASP A 53 -3.94 5.43 -6.17
N ASN A 54 -4.79 6.42 -6.40
CA ASN A 54 -5.11 7.48 -5.45
C ASN A 54 -6.25 7.06 -4.52
N GLY A 55 -6.08 7.29 -3.21
CA GLY A 55 -7.11 6.92 -2.26
C GLY A 55 -6.94 7.47 -0.85
N ALA A 56 -5.77 7.98 -0.49
CA ALA A 56 -5.51 8.46 0.87
C ALA A 56 -6.38 9.67 1.25
N SER A 57 -6.64 10.57 0.28
CA SER A 57 -7.39 11.82 0.49
C SER A 57 -8.65 11.92 -0.36
N THR A 58 -8.97 10.95 -1.20
CA THR A 58 -10.21 10.94 -1.99
C THR A 58 -11.45 10.95 -1.08
N THR A 59 -12.58 11.43 -1.63
CA THR A 59 -13.86 11.40 -0.89
C THR A 59 -14.16 10.02 -0.33
N PRO A 60 -14.75 9.91 0.88
CA PRO A 60 -15.08 8.65 1.52
C PRO A 60 -15.91 7.72 0.63
N ASP A 61 -15.57 6.43 0.63
CA ASP A 61 -16.30 5.37 -0.07
C ASP A 61 -16.20 4.02 0.67
N ILE A 62 -16.89 3.01 0.16
CA ILE A 62 -16.95 1.68 0.81
C ILE A 62 -15.58 0.98 0.79
N ASN A 63 -14.71 1.27 -0.19
CA ASN A 63 -13.38 0.68 -0.31
C ASN A 63 -12.29 1.44 0.48
N SER A 64 -12.71 2.39 1.32
CA SER A 64 -11.80 3.17 2.17
C SER A 64 -10.97 2.31 3.14
N GLN A 65 -11.39 1.07 3.43
CA GLN A 65 -10.63 0.13 4.26
C GLN A 65 -9.17 -0.03 3.81
N TYR A 66 -8.95 -0.14 2.52
CA TYR A 66 -7.60 -0.30 1.95
C TYR A 66 -6.81 1.00 1.89
N TRP A 67 -7.49 2.08 1.49
CA TRP A 67 -6.82 3.34 1.19
C TRP A 67 -6.57 4.19 2.44
N ASN A 68 -7.61 4.38 3.24
CA ASN A 68 -7.60 5.17 4.46
C ASN A 68 -8.87 4.90 5.26
N PRO A 69 -8.85 4.00 6.25
CA PRO A 69 -10.04 3.65 7.02
C PRO A 69 -10.61 4.81 7.86
N ALA A 70 -9.84 5.89 8.11
CA ALA A 70 -10.35 7.06 8.83
C ALA A 70 -11.51 7.74 8.08
N LYS A 71 -11.61 7.59 6.75
CA LYS A 71 -12.70 8.12 5.93
C LYS A 71 -14.07 7.56 6.30
N TYR A 72 -14.16 6.36 6.90
CA TYR A 72 -15.43 5.76 7.26
C TYR A 72 -16.24 6.59 8.26
N ALA A 73 -15.57 7.35 9.12
CA ALA A 73 -16.25 8.27 10.03
C ALA A 73 -16.97 9.42 9.31
N PHE A 74 -16.65 9.70 8.04
CA PHE A 74 -17.28 10.73 7.21
C PHE A 74 -18.28 10.19 6.20
N MET A 75 -18.55 8.86 6.18
CA MET A 75 -19.57 8.28 5.30
C MET A 75 -20.96 8.84 5.63
N TYR A 76 -21.76 9.10 4.61
CA TYR A 76 -23.14 9.56 4.78
C TYR A 76 -24.09 8.41 5.17
N SER A 77 -23.93 7.23 4.55
CA SER A 77 -24.78 6.07 4.83
C SER A 77 -24.33 5.36 6.11
N LYS A 78 -25.30 4.73 6.78
CA LYS A 78 -25.08 4.00 8.05
C LYS A 78 -24.19 2.78 7.86
N ALA A 79 -24.30 2.12 6.71
CA ALA A 79 -23.54 0.92 6.38
C ALA A 79 -23.35 0.79 4.86
N GLY A 80 -22.39 0.00 4.47
CA GLY A 80 -22.17 -0.35 3.07
C GLY A 80 -21.30 -1.58 2.94
N VAL A 81 -21.50 -2.31 1.84
CA VAL A 81 -20.70 -3.49 1.46
C VAL A 81 -20.34 -3.37 0.00
N SER A 82 -19.12 -3.74 -0.35
CA SER A 82 -18.58 -3.77 -1.71
C SER A 82 -17.89 -5.10 -1.95
N LEU A 83 -18.12 -5.67 -3.14
CA LEU A 83 -17.40 -6.81 -3.66
C LEU A 83 -16.74 -6.39 -4.96
N SER A 84 -15.44 -6.59 -5.09
CA SER A 84 -14.69 -6.38 -6.32
C SER A 84 -13.97 -7.66 -6.73
N TYR A 85 -13.88 -7.86 -8.04
CA TYR A 85 -13.14 -8.94 -8.66
C TYR A 85 -12.33 -8.37 -9.82
N THR A 86 -11.00 -8.50 -9.73
CA THR A 86 -10.06 -7.97 -10.71
C THR A 86 -9.26 -9.11 -11.31
N PRO A 87 -9.55 -9.54 -12.55
CA PRO A 87 -8.69 -10.48 -13.26
C PRO A 87 -7.33 -9.83 -13.50
N TRP A 88 -6.27 -10.51 -13.05
CA TRP A 88 -4.91 -10.01 -13.18
C TRP A 88 -4.21 -10.70 -14.35
N LEU A 89 -3.50 -9.96 -15.17
CA LEU A 89 -2.76 -10.49 -16.34
C LEU A 89 -3.57 -11.39 -17.28
N ARG A 90 -4.88 -11.20 -17.40
CA ARG A 90 -5.82 -12.08 -18.11
C ARG A 90 -5.42 -12.44 -19.55
N LYS A 91 -4.60 -11.60 -20.22
CA LYS A 91 -4.09 -11.89 -21.57
C LYS A 91 -2.93 -12.90 -21.58
N LEU A 92 -2.31 -13.16 -20.43
CA LEU A 92 -1.17 -14.08 -20.29
C LEU A 92 -1.59 -15.35 -19.55
N VAL A 93 -2.34 -15.20 -18.46
CA VAL A 93 -2.83 -16.29 -17.60
C VAL A 93 -4.30 -16.04 -17.24
N ASN A 94 -5.10 -17.09 -17.16
CA ASN A 94 -6.55 -16.97 -16.98
C ASN A 94 -7.01 -17.13 -15.52
N ASP A 95 -6.14 -17.57 -14.63
CA ASP A 95 -6.42 -18.06 -13.28
C ASP A 95 -5.85 -17.16 -12.18
N VAL A 96 -5.15 -16.08 -12.56
CA VAL A 96 -4.67 -15.05 -11.61
C VAL A 96 -5.75 -13.99 -11.44
N ALA A 97 -6.22 -13.80 -10.20
CA ALA A 97 -7.27 -12.82 -9.89
C ALA A 97 -7.21 -12.34 -8.46
N LEU A 98 -7.61 -11.09 -8.25
CA LEU A 98 -7.83 -10.48 -6.95
C LEU A 98 -9.33 -10.35 -6.69
N ALA A 99 -9.81 -10.97 -5.62
CA ALA A 99 -11.14 -10.75 -5.06
C ALA A 99 -11.01 -9.94 -3.75
N ASN A 100 -11.88 -8.95 -3.56
CA ASN A 100 -11.91 -8.15 -2.34
C ASN A 100 -13.35 -7.87 -1.93
N LEU A 101 -13.68 -8.25 -0.69
CA LEU A 101 -14.93 -7.93 -0.02
C LEU A 101 -14.60 -6.90 1.06
N SER A 102 -15.26 -5.76 1.05
CA SER A 102 -15.11 -4.74 2.07
C SER A 102 -16.46 -4.21 2.54
N GLY A 103 -16.51 -3.73 3.77
CA GLY A 103 -17.72 -3.15 4.32
C GLY A 103 -17.44 -2.32 5.56
N TYR A 104 -18.40 -1.50 5.91
CA TYR A 104 -18.36 -0.68 7.12
C TYR A 104 -19.73 -0.53 7.74
N TYR A 105 -19.73 -0.17 9.02
CA TYR A 105 -20.93 0.15 9.78
C TYR A 105 -20.63 1.29 10.75
N LYS A 106 -21.47 2.35 10.75
CA LYS A 106 -21.39 3.48 11.70
C LYS A 106 -22.04 3.09 13.02
N ILE A 107 -21.31 3.28 14.12
CA ILE A 107 -21.72 2.89 15.47
C ILE A 107 -22.39 4.06 16.16
N GLY A 108 -23.51 3.77 16.84
CA GLY A 108 -24.27 4.73 17.65
C GLY A 108 -25.08 5.71 16.79
N ASP A 109 -25.72 6.65 17.48
CA ASP A 109 -26.59 7.65 16.84
C ASP A 109 -25.87 8.96 16.54
N SER A 110 -24.67 9.15 17.11
CA SER A 110 -23.87 10.37 16.94
C SER A 110 -23.12 10.45 15.61
N ASP A 111 -23.12 9.37 14.81
CA ASP A 111 -22.39 9.25 13.54
C ASP A 111 -20.89 9.58 13.59
N LEU A 112 -20.30 9.57 14.79
CA LEU A 112 -18.90 9.93 15.02
C LEU A 112 -17.93 8.75 14.87
N GLN A 113 -18.46 7.52 14.85
CA GLN A 113 -17.66 6.30 14.91
C GLN A 113 -18.10 5.31 13.84
N ALA A 114 -17.14 4.57 13.29
CA ALA A 114 -17.43 3.48 12.38
C ALA A 114 -16.45 2.32 12.59
N VAL A 115 -16.91 1.11 12.33
CA VAL A 115 -16.09 -0.07 12.15
C VAL A 115 -16.09 -0.44 10.68
N GLY A 116 -14.95 -0.91 10.20
CA GLY A 116 -14.79 -1.46 8.87
C GLY A 116 -14.15 -2.84 8.92
N ALA A 117 -14.38 -3.61 7.89
CA ALA A 117 -13.69 -4.88 7.70
C ALA A 117 -13.46 -5.15 6.21
N SER A 118 -12.40 -5.88 5.88
CA SER A 118 -12.25 -6.42 4.54
C SER A 118 -11.63 -7.82 4.54
N LEU A 119 -11.94 -8.56 3.48
CA LEU A 119 -11.33 -9.84 3.16
C LEU A 119 -10.83 -9.74 1.73
N ARG A 120 -9.52 -9.93 1.57
CA ARG A 120 -8.84 -9.99 0.31
C ARG A 120 -8.34 -11.40 0.04
N TYR A 121 -8.52 -11.86 -1.18
CA TYR A 121 -7.99 -13.13 -1.67
C TYR A 121 -7.38 -12.92 -3.05
N PHE A 122 -6.11 -13.25 -3.20
CA PHE A 122 -5.37 -13.17 -4.44
C PHE A 122 -4.91 -14.56 -4.85
N SER A 123 -5.50 -15.09 -5.93
CA SER A 123 -5.04 -16.32 -6.58
C SER A 123 -3.86 -15.98 -7.49
N LEU A 124 -2.78 -16.72 -7.34
CA LEU A 124 -1.58 -16.60 -8.18
C LEU A 124 -1.62 -17.57 -9.38
N GLY A 125 -2.75 -18.31 -9.52
CA GLY A 125 -2.94 -19.30 -10.57
C GLY A 125 -2.39 -20.67 -10.21
N ASP A 126 -2.68 -21.65 -11.07
CA ASP A 126 -2.21 -23.01 -10.89
C ASP A 126 -0.84 -23.20 -11.55
N VAL A 127 0.15 -23.60 -10.77
CA VAL A 127 1.52 -23.86 -11.24
C VAL A 127 1.71 -25.37 -11.37
N PRO A 128 1.90 -25.91 -12.60
CA PRO A 128 2.20 -27.31 -12.79
C PRO A 128 3.58 -27.63 -12.23
N TYR A 129 3.66 -28.63 -11.38
CA TYR A 129 4.90 -29.08 -10.78
C TYR A 129 5.42 -30.32 -11.52
N ASN A 130 6.64 -30.19 -12.06
CA ASN A 130 7.36 -31.30 -12.67
C ASN A 130 8.60 -31.61 -11.82
N PRO A 131 8.66 -32.68 -11.07
CA PRO A 131 9.85 -33.06 -10.33
C PRO A 131 11.03 -33.30 -11.29
N ILE A 132 12.17 -32.69 -11.00
CA ILE A 132 13.41 -32.76 -11.80
C ILE A 132 13.98 -34.21 -11.81
N THR A 133 13.51 -35.07 -10.94
CA THR A 133 14.05 -36.41 -10.70
C THR A 133 13.66 -37.50 -11.71
N GLY A 134 12.94 -37.17 -12.79
CA GLY A 134 12.68 -38.12 -13.90
C GLY A 134 11.76 -39.30 -13.57
N GLU A 135 11.33 -39.46 -12.34
CA GLU A 135 10.29 -40.40 -11.96
C GLU A 135 8.94 -39.74 -12.07
N SER A 136 8.16 -40.12 -13.04
CA SER A 136 6.81 -39.67 -13.32
C SER A 136 5.84 -40.12 -12.21
N THR A 137 5.90 -39.48 -11.05
CA THR A 137 4.91 -39.63 -10.00
C THR A 137 3.83 -38.54 -10.16
N GLY A 138 3.04 -38.66 -11.22
CA GLY A 138 1.82 -37.88 -11.41
C GLY A 138 2.06 -36.37 -11.64
N ASN A 139 1.38 -35.81 -12.63
CA ASN A 139 1.27 -34.33 -12.78
C ASN A 139 0.39 -33.83 -11.63
N TYR A 140 0.98 -33.12 -10.69
CA TYR A 140 0.21 -32.33 -9.73
C TYR A 140 0.48 -30.86 -9.93
N SER A 141 -0.50 -30.03 -9.61
CA SER A 141 -0.37 -28.59 -9.61
C SER A 141 -0.51 -28.05 -8.19
N VAL A 142 0.20 -27.00 -7.90
CA VAL A 142 0.03 -26.22 -6.68
C VAL A 142 -0.70 -24.94 -7.04
N SER A 143 -1.59 -24.48 -6.15
CA SER A 143 -2.41 -23.29 -6.33
C SER A 143 -2.01 -22.23 -5.30
N PRO A 144 -0.92 -21.47 -5.55
CA PRO A 144 -0.47 -20.44 -4.63
C PRO A 144 -1.53 -19.35 -4.45
N TYR A 145 -1.65 -18.83 -3.22
CA TYR A 145 -2.56 -17.73 -2.92
C TYR A 145 -2.05 -16.86 -1.79
N GLU A 146 -2.54 -15.63 -1.78
CA GLU A 146 -2.37 -14.68 -0.68
C GLU A 146 -3.74 -14.25 -0.17
N MET A 147 -3.90 -14.17 1.14
CA MET A 147 -5.12 -13.75 1.79
C MET A 147 -4.81 -12.74 2.89
N ALA A 148 -5.62 -11.70 3.00
CA ALA A 148 -5.59 -10.78 4.12
C ALA A 148 -7.00 -10.52 4.63
N PHE A 149 -7.15 -10.57 5.94
CA PHE A 149 -8.36 -10.18 6.66
C PHE A 149 -8.02 -9.03 7.59
N ASP A 150 -8.77 -7.93 7.50
CA ASP A 150 -8.57 -6.79 8.38
C ASP A 150 -9.87 -6.22 8.94
N VAL A 151 -9.75 -5.64 10.14
CA VAL A 151 -10.81 -4.94 10.84
C VAL A 151 -10.29 -3.58 11.27
N SER A 152 -11.07 -2.54 11.09
CA SER A 152 -10.73 -1.17 11.49
C SER A 152 -11.77 -0.55 12.41
N TYR A 153 -11.29 0.39 13.20
CA TYR A 153 -12.11 1.31 13.96
C TYR A 153 -11.71 2.72 13.63
N SER A 154 -12.68 3.56 13.28
CA SER A 154 -12.49 4.97 12.95
C SER A 154 -13.35 5.87 13.80
N ARG A 155 -12.84 7.06 14.14
CA ARG A 155 -13.56 8.04 14.96
C ARG A 155 -13.25 9.46 14.52
N LYS A 156 -14.30 10.29 14.39
CA LYS A 156 -14.15 11.74 14.30
C LYS A 156 -13.63 12.28 15.64
N LEU A 157 -12.52 12.99 15.59
CA LEU A 157 -11.93 13.71 16.72
C LEU A 157 -12.33 15.18 16.72
N SER A 158 -12.75 15.69 15.55
CA SER A 158 -13.38 17.01 15.38
C SER A 158 -14.38 16.94 14.23
N GLU A 159 -15.07 18.03 13.93
CA GLU A 159 -15.98 18.12 12.79
C GLU A 159 -15.30 17.85 11.46
N SER A 160 -14.01 18.21 11.34
CA SER A 160 -13.24 18.12 10.10
C SER A 160 -12.16 17.03 10.10
N PHE A 161 -11.88 16.37 11.24
CA PHE A 161 -10.78 15.41 11.35
C PHE A 161 -11.17 14.12 12.03
N SER A 162 -10.73 13.01 11.45
CA SER A 162 -10.87 11.66 12.00
C SER A 162 -9.54 10.90 12.01
N MET A 163 -9.46 9.91 12.88
CA MET A 163 -8.40 8.91 12.89
C MET A 163 -8.97 7.51 12.87
N ALA A 164 -8.16 6.56 12.43
CA ALA A 164 -8.48 5.15 12.47
C ALA A 164 -7.25 4.30 12.81
N VAL A 165 -7.54 3.14 13.37
CA VAL A 165 -6.60 2.03 13.50
C VAL A 165 -7.21 0.81 12.84
N ALA A 166 -6.39 -0.01 12.19
CA ALA A 166 -6.80 -1.30 11.69
C ALA A 166 -5.84 -2.39 12.16
N MET A 167 -6.35 -3.61 12.29
CA MET A 167 -5.56 -4.81 12.53
C MET A 167 -5.78 -5.76 11.37
N ARG A 168 -4.70 -6.39 10.91
CA ARG A 168 -4.68 -7.26 9.74
C ARG A 168 -3.98 -8.58 10.05
N TYR A 169 -4.63 -9.66 9.67
CA TYR A 169 -4.03 -10.98 9.57
C TYR A 169 -3.72 -11.28 8.10
N ILE A 170 -2.53 -11.77 7.82
CA ILE A 170 -2.03 -12.06 6.49
C ILE A 170 -1.61 -13.53 6.45
N ARG A 171 -2.05 -14.25 5.42
CA ARG A 171 -1.61 -15.59 5.10
C ARG A 171 -1.19 -15.64 3.63
N SER A 172 -0.02 -16.18 3.38
CA SER A 172 0.51 -16.40 2.05
C SER A 172 0.99 -17.84 1.93
N ASP A 173 0.44 -18.54 0.95
CA ASP A 173 0.79 -19.92 0.62
C ASP A 173 1.36 -19.92 -0.80
N MET A 174 2.65 -20.14 -0.92
CA MET A 174 3.35 -20.16 -2.22
C MET A 174 3.29 -21.53 -2.89
N GLY A 175 2.44 -22.42 -2.36
CA GLY A 175 2.32 -23.81 -2.81
C GLY A 175 3.40 -24.67 -2.17
N THR A 176 2.96 -25.60 -1.31
CA THR A 176 3.84 -26.57 -0.69
C THR A 176 4.09 -27.69 -1.67
N ASP A 177 5.36 -27.99 -1.94
CA ASP A 177 5.75 -29.20 -2.65
C ASP A 177 5.53 -30.40 -1.71
N PRO A 178 4.71 -31.40 -2.07
CA PRO A 178 4.56 -32.60 -1.24
C PRO A 178 5.86 -33.38 -1.03
N ALA A 179 6.88 -33.13 -1.85
CA ALA A 179 8.21 -33.74 -1.72
C ALA A 179 9.20 -32.88 -0.92
N ASP A 180 8.86 -31.63 -0.64
CA ASP A 180 9.69 -30.67 0.13
C ASP A 180 8.88 -30.11 1.30
N GLU A 181 8.90 -30.81 2.42
CA GLU A 181 8.24 -30.41 3.66
C GLU A 181 8.88 -29.16 4.32
N SER A 182 9.99 -28.65 3.77
CA SER A 182 10.67 -27.45 4.31
C SER A 182 9.88 -26.16 4.06
N ARG A 183 8.99 -26.13 3.07
CA ARG A 183 8.15 -24.97 2.77
C ARG A 183 6.82 -25.04 3.49
N VAL A 184 6.53 -24.00 4.24
CA VAL A 184 5.27 -23.84 4.98
C VAL A 184 4.58 -22.53 4.62
N PRO A 185 3.24 -22.46 4.68
CA PRO A 185 2.54 -21.21 4.47
C PRO A 185 2.96 -20.15 5.50
N GLY A 186 3.30 -18.98 4.99
CA GLY A 186 3.67 -17.83 5.81
C GLY A 186 2.45 -17.17 6.45
N ASN A 187 2.62 -16.69 7.68
CA ASN A 187 1.60 -15.92 8.39
C ASN A 187 2.24 -14.66 9.00
N ALA A 188 1.50 -13.54 8.94
CA ALA A 188 1.94 -12.29 9.54
C ALA A 188 0.77 -11.53 10.15
N PHE A 189 1.07 -10.67 11.12
CA PHE A 189 0.14 -9.72 11.70
C PHE A 189 0.63 -8.31 11.46
N ALA A 190 -0.30 -7.41 11.14
CA ALA A 190 0.00 -6.02 10.88
C ALA A 190 -1.07 -5.11 11.47
N ALA A 191 -0.71 -3.84 11.64
CA ALA A 191 -1.61 -2.77 12.02
C ALA A 191 -1.47 -1.60 11.05
N ASP A 192 -2.57 -0.86 10.86
CA ASP A 192 -2.55 0.39 10.11
C ASP A 192 -2.93 1.55 11.05
N ILE A 193 -2.37 2.72 10.79
CA ILE A 193 -2.73 3.98 11.45
C ILE A 193 -3.03 4.99 10.35
N ALA A 194 -4.23 5.56 10.41
CA ALA A 194 -4.70 6.48 9.38
C ALA A 194 -5.35 7.72 9.98
N GLY A 195 -5.29 8.82 9.23
CA GLY A 195 -6.00 10.05 9.53
C GLY A 195 -6.56 10.68 8.28
N TYR A 196 -7.71 11.32 8.41
CA TYR A 196 -8.39 11.99 7.33
C TYR A 196 -8.98 13.32 7.81
N LEU A 197 -8.75 14.35 7.02
CA LEU A 197 -9.27 15.69 7.23
C LEU A 197 -10.03 16.13 5.99
N GLU A 198 -11.24 16.67 6.18
CA GLU A 198 -11.97 17.38 5.14
C GLU A 198 -12.49 18.71 5.68
N LYS A 199 -12.39 19.75 4.85
CA LYS A 199 -12.81 21.09 5.21
C LYS A 199 -13.29 21.85 3.99
N TYR A 200 -14.39 22.55 4.13
CA TYR A 200 -14.84 23.50 3.12
C TYR A 200 -13.96 24.75 3.12
N VAL A 201 -13.52 25.16 1.95
CA VAL A 201 -12.68 26.33 1.69
C VAL A 201 -13.27 27.16 0.54
N ILE A 202 -13.22 28.45 0.63
CA ILE A 202 -13.73 29.33 -0.42
C ILE A 202 -12.61 29.64 -1.42
N LEU A 203 -12.82 29.24 -2.66
CA LEU A 203 -11.93 29.55 -3.79
C LEU A 203 -12.68 30.40 -4.81
N GLY A 204 -12.36 31.69 -4.86
CA GLY A 204 -13.12 32.65 -5.65
C GLY A 204 -14.54 32.83 -5.08
N ASN A 205 -15.55 32.39 -5.84
CA ASN A 205 -16.97 32.45 -5.44
C ASN A 205 -17.54 31.05 -5.14
N SER A 206 -16.72 30.00 -5.16
CA SER A 206 -17.17 28.62 -5.00
C SER A 206 -16.69 28.06 -3.67
N GLU A 207 -17.56 27.35 -2.98
CA GLU A 207 -17.23 26.57 -1.79
C GLU A 207 -16.70 25.19 -2.24
N CYS A 208 -15.40 24.97 -2.04
CA CYS A 208 -14.70 23.75 -2.43
C CYS A 208 -14.46 22.86 -1.23
N LEU A 209 -14.47 21.53 -1.41
CA LEU A 209 -14.07 20.60 -0.37
C LEU A 209 -12.56 20.30 -0.54
N TRP A 210 -11.76 20.76 0.41
CA TRP A 210 -10.36 20.38 0.52
C TRP A 210 -10.22 19.20 1.47
N SER A 211 -9.41 18.22 1.08
CA SER A 211 -9.14 17.04 1.87
C SER A 211 -7.64 16.80 2.00
N PHE A 212 -7.26 16.20 3.13
CA PHE A 212 -5.93 15.69 3.39
C PHE A 212 -6.05 14.33 4.09
N GLY A 213 -5.21 13.38 3.68
CA GLY A 213 -5.21 12.05 4.28
C GLY A 213 -3.81 11.51 4.44
N PHE A 214 -3.59 10.74 5.49
CA PHE A 214 -2.42 9.91 5.63
C PHE A 214 -2.81 8.50 6.05
N ASN A 215 -2.02 7.52 5.63
CA ASN A 215 -2.14 6.14 6.05
C ASN A 215 -0.75 5.50 6.11
N VAL A 216 -0.40 4.96 7.28
CA VAL A 216 0.74 4.05 7.43
C VAL A 216 0.16 2.66 7.56
N SER A 217 0.26 1.88 6.50
CA SER A 217 -0.33 0.55 6.41
C SER A 217 0.73 -0.55 6.55
N ASN A 218 0.27 -1.73 7.01
CA ASN A 218 1.09 -2.93 7.16
C ASN A 218 2.28 -2.76 8.13
N ILE A 219 2.12 -2.01 9.22
CA ILE A 219 3.09 -1.97 10.32
C ILE A 219 3.03 -3.33 11.03
N GLY A 220 3.98 -4.23 10.78
CA GLY A 220 3.78 -5.59 11.27
C GLY A 220 5.03 -6.43 11.38
N THR A 221 4.78 -7.73 11.56
CA THR A 221 5.80 -8.76 11.62
C THR A 221 6.33 -9.04 10.22
N LYS A 222 7.54 -9.57 10.16
CA LYS A 222 8.03 -10.23 8.94
C LYS A 222 7.26 -11.54 8.73
N ILE A 223 7.29 -12.05 7.51
CA ILE A 223 6.71 -13.33 7.13
C ILE A 223 7.82 -14.31 6.73
N SER A 224 7.63 -15.60 7.02
CA SER A 224 8.56 -16.66 6.65
C SER A 224 7.81 -17.80 5.98
N TYR A 225 8.46 -18.45 5.02
CA TYR A 225 7.97 -19.61 4.28
C TYR A 225 8.77 -20.89 4.55
N ASP A 226 9.72 -20.85 5.46
CA ASP A 226 10.67 -21.93 5.80
C ASP A 226 10.77 -22.20 7.30
N GLY A 227 9.69 -21.95 8.03
CA GLY A 227 9.64 -22.18 9.47
C GLY A 227 10.41 -21.15 10.32
N GLY A 228 10.85 -20.03 9.73
CA GLY A 228 11.51 -18.93 10.46
C GLY A 228 13.00 -18.76 10.16
N GLU A 229 13.57 -19.57 9.27
CA GLU A 229 14.99 -19.44 8.89
C GLU A 229 15.23 -18.15 8.10
N HIS A 230 14.33 -17.84 7.15
CA HIS A 230 14.37 -16.58 6.39
C HIS A 230 13.08 -15.80 6.62
N ASN A 231 13.25 -14.53 6.99
CA ASN A 231 12.14 -13.63 7.29
C ASN A 231 12.14 -12.43 6.34
N GLU A 232 11.05 -12.28 5.58
CA GLU A 232 10.87 -11.21 4.60
C GLU A 232 9.96 -10.11 5.13
N PHE A 233 10.21 -8.87 4.72
CA PHE A 233 9.36 -7.75 5.06
C PHE A 233 8.04 -7.81 4.28
N ILE A 234 6.94 -7.50 4.95
CA ILE A 234 5.66 -7.17 4.28
C ILE A 234 5.70 -5.72 3.79
N PRO A 235 4.87 -5.31 2.80
CA PRO A 235 4.92 -3.99 2.19
C PRO A 235 4.35 -2.90 3.11
N THR A 236 5.09 -2.56 4.18
CA THR A 236 4.75 -1.41 5.02
C THR A 236 4.84 -0.15 4.19
N THR A 237 3.75 0.62 4.11
CA THR A 237 3.64 1.74 3.19
C THR A 237 3.11 2.98 3.90
N LEU A 238 3.80 4.10 3.72
CA LEU A 238 3.29 5.44 4.04
C LEU A 238 2.62 6.00 2.78
N ARG A 239 1.37 6.45 2.92
CA ARG A 239 0.65 7.25 1.92
C ARG A 239 0.28 8.59 2.51
N LEU A 240 0.55 9.66 1.78
CA LEU A 240 0.15 11.02 2.10
C LEU A 240 -0.60 11.57 0.90
N GLY A 241 -1.81 12.05 1.11
CA GLY A 241 -2.64 12.55 0.03
C GLY A 241 -3.26 13.91 0.32
N THR A 242 -3.50 14.68 -0.72
CA THR A 242 -4.32 15.88 -0.67
C THR A 242 -5.25 15.93 -1.86
N GLY A 243 -6.41 16.52 -1.68
CA GLY A 243 -7.41 16.63 -2.72
C GLY A 243 -8.22 17.91 -2.64
N LEU A 244 -8.73 18.33 -3.78
CA LEU A 244 -9.63 19.45 -3.90
C LEU A 244 -10.78 19.07 -4.81
N LEU A 245 -12.00 19.11 -4.29
CA LEU A 245 -13.23 18.90 -5.04
C LEU A 245 -13.89 20.27 -5.27
N TYR A 246 -13.89 20.69 -6.54
CA TYR A 246 -14.42 21.98 -6.97
C TYR A 246 -15.82 21.79 -7.60
N PRO A 247 -16.88 22.46 -7.11
CA PRO A 247 -18.19 22.46 -7.74
C PRO A 247 -18.14 23.36 -8.98
N ILE A 248 -18.53 22.83 -10.15
CA ILE A 248 -18.70 23.59 -11.39
C ILE A 248 -20.10 24.21 -11.38
N ASP A 249 -21.08 23.38 -11.02
CA ASP A 249 -22.49 23.75 -10.83
C ASP A 249 -23.13 22.82 -9.78
N ASP A 250 -24.46 22.89 -9.61
CA ASP A 250 -25.20 22.12 -8.59
C ASP A 250 -25.11 20.60 -8.82
N TYR A 251 -24.80 20.15 -10.04
CA TYR A 251 -24.78 18.73 -10.44
C TYR A 251 -23.39 18.22 -10.79
N ASN A 252 -22.48 19.11 -11.17
CA ASN A 252 -21.15 18.74 -11.68
C ASN A 252 -20.06 19.21 -10.74
N ARG A 253 -19.13 18.31 -10.45
CA ARG A 253 -17.93 18.59 -9.63
C ARG A 253 -16.70 18.01 -10.30
N ILE A 254 -15.58 18.71 -10.19
CA ILE A 254 -14.27 18.23 -10.63
C ILE A 254 -13.37 18.03 -9.42
N GLY A 255 -12.74 16.88 -9.30
CA GLY A 255 -11.82 16.56 -8.24
C GLY A 255 -10.39 16.43 -8.76
N LEU A 256 -9.44 17.05 -8.06
CA LEU A 256 -8.01 16.86 -8.26
C LEU A 256 -7.43 16.26 -6.99
N TYR A 257 -6.71 15.14 -7.13
CA TYR A 257 -6.12 14.41 -6.02
C TYR A 257 -4.66 14.07 -6.32
N LEU A 258 -3.83 14.17 -5.29
CA LEU A 258 -2.42 13.81 -5.35
C LEU A 258 -2.08 12.97 -4.13
N ASP A 259 -1.59 11.76 -4.36
CA ASP A 259 -1.05 10.89 -3.32
C ASP A 259 0.45 10.67 -3.53
N LEU A 260 1.21 10.72 -2.45
CA LEU A 260 2.61 10.33 -2.38
C LEU A 260 2.71 9.06 -1.55
N SER A 261 3.33 8.04 -2.12
CA SER A 261 3.52 6.75 -1.46
C SER A 261 5.00 6.42 -1.33
N LYS A 262 5.39 5.89 -0.17
CA LYS A 262 6.74 5.40 0.11
C LYS A 262 6.66 4.06 0.84
N TYR A 263 7.42 3.07 0.36
CA TYR A 263 7.65 1.87 1.16
C TYR A 263 8.55 2.21 2.36
N LEU A 264 8.08 1.83 3.55
CA LEU A 264 8.82 1.96 4.81
C LEU A 264 9.55 0.64 5.11
N VAL A 265 10.25 0.12 4.12
CA VAL A 265 11.01 -1.12 4.15
C VAL A 265 12.45 -0.79 3.75
N PRO A 266 13.48 -1.31 4.46
CA PRO A 266 14.87 -1.09 4.10
C PRO A 266 15.16 -1.65 2.70
N SER A 267 16.08 -1.01 2.00
CA SER A 267 16.57 -1.49 0.71
C SER A 267 17.37 -2.78 0.90
N LEU A 268 17.14 -3.75 0.01
CA LEU A 268 17.92 -4.98 0.00
C LEU A 268 19.35 -4.66 -0.47
N PRO A 269 20.39 -5.11 0.25
CA PRO A 269 21.76 -5.01 -0.25
C PRO A 269 21.90 -5.69 -1.62
N TYR A 270 22.56 -5.04 -2.54
CA TYR A 270 22.71 -5.53 -3.91
C TYR A 270 24.20 -5.78 -4.22
N LEU A 271 24.49 -6.96 -4.74
CA LEU A 271 25.83 -7.33 -5.19
C LEU A 271 25.89 -7.20 -6.72
N GLN A 272 26.81 -6.37 -7.25
CA GLN A 272 27.05 -6.26 -8.69
C GLN A 272 28.05 -7.33 -9.14
N GLU A 273 28.05 -7.68 -10.44
CA GLU A 273 29.09 -8.54 -11.00
C GLU A 273 30.46 -7.83 -10.96
N GLY A 274 31.50 -8.55 -10.51
CA GLY A 274 32.87 -8.02 -10.46
C GLY A 274 33.33 -7.44 -9.14
N TYR A 275 32.55 -7.63 -8.04
CA TYR A 275 33.00 -7.24 -6.70
C TYR A 275 34.26 -7.97 -6.25
N THR A 276 35.11 -7.22 -5.55
CA THR A 276 36.28 -7.75 -4.82
C THR A 276 35.85 -8.60 -3.63
N ASP A 277 36.76 -9.39 -3.06
CA ASP A 277 36.45 -10.21 -1.88
C ASP A 277 36.12 -9.36 -0.64
N GLU A 278 36.68 -8.15 -0.54
CA GLU A 278 36.36 -7.19 0.52
C GLU A 278 34.93 -6.64 0.36
N GLU A 279 34.49 -6.31 -0.86
CA GLU A 279 33.14 -5.85 -1.16
C GLU A 279 32.09 -6.96 -0.94
N LYS A 280 32.44 -8.23 -1.20
CA LYS A 280 31.59 -9.38 -0.88
C LYS A 280 31.41 -9.54 0.62
N ALA A 281 32.49 -9.41 1.39
CA ALA A 281 32.41 -9.49 2.87
C ALA A 281 31.56 -8.35 3.44
N GLU A 282 31.64 -7.15 2.89
CA GLU A 282 30.79 -6.02 3.26
C GLU A 282 29.32 -6.27 2.91
N TYR A 283 29.05 -6.83 1.71
CA TYR A 283 27.70 -7.24 1.30
C TYR A 283 27.10 -8.27 2.25
N ASP A 284 27.84 -9.33 2.58
CA ASP A 284 27.39 -10.39 3.47
C ASP A 284 27.03 -9.84 4.85
N LYS A 285 27.83 -8.93 5.37
CA LYS A 285 27.54 -8.23 6.62
C LYS A 285 26.27 -7.40 6.54
N LYS A 286 26.10 -6.61 5.47
CA LYS A 286 24.88 -5.80 5.26
C LYS A 286 23.64 -6.68 5.09
N LYS A 287 23.77 -7.83 4.44
CA LYS A 287 22.69 -8.81 4.27
C LYS A 287 22.29 -9.44 5.61
N GLU A 288 23.26 -9.78 6.44
CA GLU A 288 22.99 -10.27 7.79
C GLU A 288 22.31 -9.20 8.64
N GLU A 289 22.79 -7.95 8.61
CA GLU A 289 22.15 -6.82 9.26
C GLU A 289 20.71 -6.61 8.78
N TYR A 290 20.43 -6.72 7.48
CA TYR A 290 19.09 -6.63 6.89
C TYR A 290 18.17 -7.75 7.40
N ASN A 291 18.68 -8.98 7.47
CA ASN A 291 17.90 -10.13 7.93
C ASN A 291 17.54 -10.02 9.41
N ASN A 292 18.42 -9.43 10.22
CA ASN A 292 18.22 -9.28 11.65
C ASN A 292 17.36 -8.06 12.05
N VAL A 293 17.02 -7.16 11.12
CA VAL A 293 16.16 -6.00 11.39
C VAL A 293 14.71 -6.44 11.59
N SER A 294 14.10 -6.02 12.70
CA SER A 294 12.67 -6.24 12.93
C SER A 294 11.80 -5.38 11.98
N GLY A 295 10.53 -5.78 11.76
CA GLY A 295 9.60 -5.01 10.93
C GLY A 295 9.50 -3.54 11.33
N ILE A 296 9.36 -3.26 12.63
CA ILE A 296 9.26 -1.89 13.15
C ILE A 296 10.57 -1.11 13.00
N SER A 297 11.72 -1.72 13.31
CA SER A 297 13.03 -1.08 13.13
C SER A 297 13.32 -0.78 11.66
N GLY A 298 12.84 -1.63 10.76
CA GLY A 298 12.91 -1.43 9.31
C GLY A 298 12.26 -0.13 8.84
N ILE A 299 11.14 0.26 9.45
CA ILE A 299 10.45 1.52 9.14
C ILE A 299 11.41 2.71 9.31
N PHE A 300 12.10 2.80 10.44
CA PHE A 300 13.02 3.91 10.71
C PHE A 300 14.26 3.84 9.82
N LYS A 301 14.83 2.64 9.59
CA LYS A 301 15.96 2.46 8.67
C LYS A 301 15.63 2.89 7.24
N SER A 302 14.41 2.66 6.76
CA SER A 302 13.98 3.00 5.40
C SER A 302 14.10 4.49 5.05
N PHE A 303 14.11 5.38 6.04
CA PHE A 303 14.33 6.81 5.82
C PHE A 303 15.81 7.16 5.60
N GLY A 304 16.72 6.33 6.08
CA GLY A 304 18.17 6.47 5.86
C GLY A 304 18.67 5.80 4.59
N ASP A 305 17.91 4.85 4.05
CA ASP A 305 18.24 4.06 2.86
C ASP A 305 17.78 4.72 1.55
N SER A 306 17.72 6.04 1.52
CA SER A 306 17.40 6.76 0.28
C SER A 306 18.46 6.44 -0.77
N PRO A 307 18.07 6.13 -2.03
CA PRO A 307 19.04 6.03 -3.13
C PRO A 307 19.92 7.28 -3.14
N ASP A 308 21.20 7.10 -3.44
CA ASP A 308 22.23 8.17 -3.44
C ASP A 308 21.87 9.38 -4.33
N GLY A 309 20.86 10.10 -4.02
CA GLY A 309 20.33 11.26 -4.73
C GLY A 309 19.49 12.18 -3.85
N PHE A 310 19.16 11.72 -2.65
CA PHE A 310 18.35 12.46 -1.66
C PHE A 310 19.10 12.72 -0.34
N LYS A 311 20.43 12.57 -0.34
CA LYS A 311 21.26 13.02 0.79
C LYS A 311 21.65 14.47 0.63
#